data_909e5e364ddace4862b67d0399e4ad4b
#
_entry.id   909e5e364ddace4862b67d0399e4ad4b
#
_cell.length_a   1.000
_cell.length_b   1.000
_cell.length_c   1.000
_cell.angle_alpha   90.00
_cell.angle_beta   90.00
_cell.angle_gamma   90.00
#
_symmetry.space_group_name_H-M   'P 1'
#
loop_
_entity.id
_entity.type
_entity.pdbx_description
1 polymer ?
#
loop_
_entity_poly.entity_id
_entity_poly.type
_entity_poly.pdbx_seq_one_letter_code
_entity_poly.pdbx_strand_id
1 'polypeptide(L)'
;MARDYYGILGVDRSASDQEIKKAYRKLARKYHPDVNPSEEAAEKFREVSVAHEVLTDPEKRRIVDMGGDPMEQATGGPGGFGGFGGGGLGDIFEAFFGGSGGPSSRGPRSRVQPGNDALLRVAVTLEEAYSGAKKDITVDTAVVCDHCEGSGSESKAAPVTCDNCGGAGEVQEVQRSFLGNVLTTRPCPKCSGFGEVITDPCKKCGGDGRVKKRRDLVVNIPAGINDGMRIRMAGQGEVGHGGGPAGDLYVEIVTRPHKVFVRDGDNLHLTVRVPMIDAALGTTFTVDNLAGEELTLEVEAGTQPGEEIRLSGAGMPRLRAEGNGDLIAHVDVTVPTELDGHTRELLEKIRDHRGEDTAVNEEGEGTGFFSRLRDRFGL
;
A
#
# COMPACT_ATOMS: atom_id res chain seq x y z
N MET A 1 -13.73 22.68 -38.50
CA MET A 1 -12.68 23.72 -38.28
C MET A 1 -11.65 23.09 -37.33
N ALA A 2 -10.38 23.08 -37.71
CA ALA A 2 -9.32 22.56 -36.86
C ALA A 2 -9.28 23.28 -35.51
N ARG A 3 -9.22 22.56 -34.43
CA ARG A 3 -9.16 23.11 -33.07
C ARG A 3 -7.84 23.87 -32.86
N ASP A 4 -7.90 25.05 -32.25
CA ASP A 4 -6.70 25.84 -31.94
C ASP A 4 -6.08 25.36 -30.61
N TYR A 5 -5.32 24.28 -30.67
CA TYR A 5 -4.66 23.68 -29.50
C TYR A 5 -3.64 24.61 -28.84
N TYR A 6 -2.95 25.47 -29.60
CA TYR A 6 -2.03 26.48 -29.07
C TYR A 6 -2.77 27.59 -28.32
N GLY A 7 -3.91 28.08 -28.89
CA GLY A 7 -4.78 29.05 -28.24
C GLY A 7 -5.43 28.52 -26.96
N ILE A 8 -5.80 27.25 -26.89
CA ILE A 8 -6.33 26.61 -25.67
C ILE A 8 -5.32 26.64 -24.52
N LEU A 9 -4.03 26.41 -24.79
CA LEU A 9 -2.97 26.53 -23.79
C LEU A 9 -2.47 27.94 -23.57
N GLY A 10 -2.85 28.89 -24.45
CA GLY A 10 -2.40 30.30 -24.42
C GLY A 10 -0.90 30.44 -24.69
N VAL A 11 -0.36 29.65 -25.62
CA VAL A 11 1.04 29.67 -26.04
C VAL A 11 1.15 29.97 -27.54
N ASP A 12 2.30 30.46 -27.98
CA ASP A 12 2.59 30.69 -29.39
C ASP A 12 2.84 29.33 -30.12
N ARG A 13 2.60 29.31 -31.45
CA ARG A 13 2.84 28.11 -32.28
C ARG A 13 4.32 27.71 -32.28
N SER A 14 5.23 28.63 -32.04
CA SER A 14 6.67 28.40 -31.92
C SER A 14 7.10 27.93 -30.52
N ALA A 15 6.17 27.75 -29.57
CA ALA A 15 6.48 27.41 -28.18
C ALA A 15 7.23 26.08 -28.07
N SER A 16 8.21 26.08 -27.22
CA SER A 16 8.99 24.89 -26.86
C SER A 16 8.17 23.91 -25.99
N ASP A 17 8.58 22.65 -25.96
CA ASP A 17 7.94 21.63 -25.13
C ASP A 17 7.93 22.00 -23.62
N GLN A 18 8.92 22.76 -23.17
CA GLN A 18 9.00 23.24 -21.80
C GLN A 18 7.94 24.31 -21.51
N GLU A 19 7.70 25.20 -22.47
CA GLU A 19 6.67 26.24 -22.37
C GLU A 19 5.27 25.64 -22.41
N ILE A 20 5.03 24.68 -23.29
CA ILE A 20 3.77 23.90 -23.37
C ILE A 20 3.49 23.21 -22.01
N LYS A 21 4.47 22.50 -21.45
CA LYS A 21 4.34 21.85 -20.14
C LYS A 21 4.13 22.83 -19.00
N LYS A 22 4.73 24.03 -19.05
CA LYS A 22 4.56 25.08 -18.05
C LYS A 22 3.16 25.70 -18.11
N ALA A 23 2.66 25.97 -19.33
CA ALA A 23 1.31 26.51 -19.55
C ALA A 23 0.24 25.49 -19.08
N TYR A 24 0.39 24.22 -19.45
CA TYR A 24 -0.48 23.16 -18.99
C TYR A 24 -0.56 23.09 -17.46
N ARG A 25 0.59 23.02 -16.75
CA ARG A 25 0.60 22.94 -15.28
C ARG A 25 -0.11 24.14 -14.63
N LYS A 26 0.01 25.31 -15.20
CA LYS A 26 -0.67 26.53 -14.70
C LYS A 26 -2.19 26.42 -14.86
N LEU A 27 -2.67 26.00 -16.04
CA LEU A 27 -4.09 25.88 -16.35
C LEU A 27 -4.72 24.68 -15.62
N ALA A 28 -4.02 23.55 -15.54
CA ALA A 28 -4.46 22.35 -14.83
C ALA A 28 -4.69 22.63 -13.33
N ARG A 29 -3.82 23.39 -12.68
CA ARG A 29 -4.03 23.82 -11.28
C ARG A 29 -5.23 24.76 -11.13
N LYS A 30 -5.47 25.65 -12.10
CA LYS A 30 -6.58 26.61 -12.07
C LYS A 30 -7.94 25.94 -12.23
N TYR A 31 -8.02 24.91 -13.08
CA TYR A 31 -9.24 24.22 -13.42
C TYR A 31 -9.35 22.81 -12.81
N HIS A 32 -8.50 22.50 -11.82
CA HIS A 32 -8.55 21.21 -11.13
C HIS A 32 -9.89 21.04 -10.40
N PRO A 33 -10.56 19.87 -10.47
CA PRO A 33 -11.85 19.65 -9.84
C PRO A 33 -11.84 19.88 -8.32
N ASP A 34 -10.71 19.62 -7.65
CA ASP A 34 -10.55 19.87 -6.20
C ASP A 34 -10.48 21.37 -5.85
N VAL A 35 -10.08 22.21 -6.81
CA VAL A 35 -9.94 23.66 -6.59
C VAL A 35 -11.13 24.43 -7.15
N ASN A 36 -11.72 23.94 -8.24
CA ASN A 36 -12.86 24.55 -8.90
C ASN A 36 -13.87 23.47 -9.36
N PRO A 37 -14.89 23.17 -8.57
CA PRO A 37 -15.85 22.10 -8.85
C PRO A 37 -16.94 22.48 -9.87
N SER A 38 -16.82 23.59 -10.58
CA SER A 38 -17.81 24.01 -11.58
C SER A 38 -17.73 23.17 -12.86
N GLU A 39 -18.86 22.96 -13.52
CA GLU A 39 -18.95 22.21 -14.78
C GLU A 39 -18.13 22.89 -15.91
N GLU A 40 -18.14 24.21 -15.96
CA GLU A 40 -17.30 24.99 -16.87
C GLU A 40 -15.79 24.79 -16.66
N ALA A 41 -15.36 24.63 -15.39
CA ALA A 41 -13.96 24.34 -15.09
C ALA A 41 -13.58 22.93 -15.51
N ALA A 42 -14.48 21.97 -15.36
CA ALA A 42 -14.27 20.60 -15.80
C ALA A 42 -14.16 20.50 -17.34
N GLU A 43 -14.96 21.27 -18.09
CA GLU A 43 -14.83 21.33 -19.54
C GLU A 43 -13.50 21.93 -19.96
N LYS A 44 -13.11 23.08 -19.38
CA LYS A 44 -11.81 23.69 -19.66
C LYS A 44 -10.63 22.82 -19.28
N PHE A 45 -10.74 22.06 -18.19
CA PHE A 45 -9.70 21.09 -17.81
C PHE A 45 -9.53 20.01 -18.85
N ARG A 46 -10.63 19.48 -19.42
CA ARG A 46 -10.61 18.51 -20.54
C ARG A 46 -9.94 19.09 -21.77
N GLU A 47 -10.35 20.29 -22.19
CA GLU A 47 -9.78 20.95 -23.37
C GLU A 47 -8.27 21.18 -23.22
N VAL A 48 -7.82 21.65 -22.06
CA VAL A 48 -6.42 21.90 -21.72
C VAL A 48 -5.62 20.59 -21.71
N SER A 49 -6.21 19.48 -21.21
CA SER A 49 -5.56 18.17 -21.17
C SER A 49 -5.38 17.58 -22.57
N VAL A 50 -6.41 17.68 -23.42
CA VAL A 50 -6.34 17.25 -24.81
C VAL A 50 -5.32 18.07 -25.60
N ALA A 51 -5.31 19.38 -25.42
CA ALA A 51 -4.36 20.26 -26.10
C ALA A 51 -2.91 19.95 -25.70
N HIS A 52 -2.65 19.66 -24.43
CA HIS A 52 -1.34 19.25 -23.96
C HIS A 52 -0.90 17.91 -24.56
N GLU A 53 -1.78 16.92 -24.60
CA GLU A 53 -1.47 15.60 -25.18
C GLU A 53 -1.11 15.73 -26.65
N VAL A 54 -1.94 16.45 -27.43
CA VAL A 54 -1.72 16.65 -28.86
C VAL A 54 -0.41 17.38 -29.15
N LEU A 55 -0.09 18.43 -28.39
CA LEU A 55 1.11 19.24 -28.62
C LEU A 55 2.40 18.67 -28.02
N THR A 56 2.30 17.68 -27.13
CA THR A 56 3.46 16.98 -26.55
C THR A 56 3.91 15.81 -27.40
N ASP A 57 3.03 15.26 -28.23
CA ASP A 57 3.33 14.20 -29.20
C ASP A 57 3.87 14.80 -30.48
N PRO A 58 5.11 14.50 -30.90
CA PRO A 58 5.74 15.09 -32.09
C PRO A 58 4.96 14.83 -33.39
N GLU A 59 4.31 13.67 -33.53
CA GLU A 59 3.54 13.33 -34.72
C GLU A 59 2.21 14.09 -34.76
N LYS A 60 1.48 14.12 -33.67
CA LYS A 60 0.21 14.86 -33.56
C LYS A 60 0.45 16.36 -33.72
N ARG A 61 1.51 16.91 -33.11
CA ARG A 61 1.92 18.31 -33.25
C ARG A 61 2.20 18.67 -34.72
N ARG A 62 2.91 17.81 -35.45
CA ARG A 62 3.18 18.02 -36.87
C ARG A 62 1.90 18.10 -37.71
N ILE A 63 0.88 17.31 -37.39
CA ILE A 63 -0.43 17.34 -38.05
C ILE A 63 -1.13 18.69 -37.79
N VAL A 64 -1.10 19.16 -36.53
CA VAL A 64 -1.65 20.48 -36.16
C VAL A 64 -0.93 21.63 -36.86
N ASP A 65 0.41 21.56 -36.96
CA ASP A 65 1.25 22.55 -37.63
C ASP A 65 0.97 22.62 -39.15
N MET A 66 0.58 21.48 -39.75
CA MET A 66 0.14 21.39 -41.13
C MET A 66 -1.33 21.79 -41.34
N GLY A 67 -2.04 22.22 -40.27
CA GLY A 67 -3.43 22.67 -40.32
C GLY A 67 -4.48 21.57 -40.25
N GLY A 68 -4.07 20.34 -39.92
CA GLY A 68 -4.97 19.19 -39.67
C GLY A 68 -5.41 19.10 -38.21
N ASP A 69 -6.47 18.33 -37.96
CA ASP A 69 -6.88 17.96 -36.62
C ASP A 69 -6.62 16.46 -36.41
N PRO A 70 -5.65 16.09 -35.55
CA PRO A 70 -5.33 14.69 -35.31
C PRO A 70 -6.46 13.90 -34.66
N MET A 71 -7.47 14.58 -34.06
CA MET A 71 -8.64 13.94 -33.47
C MET A 71 -9.74 13.66 -34.52
N GLU A 72 -9.83 14.45 -35.60
CA GLU A 72 -10.78 14.16 -36.71
C GLU A 72 -10.32 12.98 -37.56
N GLN A 73 -9.02 12.75 -37.71
CA GLN A 73 -8.48 11.61 -38.47
C GLN A 73 -8.65 10.26 -37.76
N ALA A 74 -8.85 10.25 -36.44
CA ALA A 74 -9.08 9.04 -35.65
C ALA A 74 -10.53 8.45 -35.86
N THR A 75 -11.47 9.24 -36.43
CA THR A 75 -12.87 8.84 -36.57
C THR A 75 -13.26 8.45 -38.01
N GLY A 76 -12.38 8.54 -38.97
CA GLY A 76 -12.75 8.33 -40.38
C GLY A 76 -11.78 7.50 -41.22
N GLY A 77 -11.79 6.16 -41.03
CA GLY A 77 -11.12 5.27 -42.00
C GLY A 77 -11.09 3.80 -41.58
N PRO A 78 -11.47 2.82 -42.41
CA PRO A 78 -11.28 1.41 -42.13
C PRO A 78 -9.85 1.01 -42.50
N GLY A 79 -8.89 1.21 -41.60
CA GLY A 79 -7.51 0.80 -41.89
C GLY A 79 -6.50 1.36 -40.88
N GLY A 80 -6.39 0.73 -39.75
CA GLY A 80 -5.16 0.48 -39.03
C GLY A 80 -4.28 1.66 -38.58
N PHE A 81 -4.26 1.92 -37.32
CA PHE A 81 -3.00 2.08 -36.61
C PHE A 81 -3.20 1.68 -35.16
N GLY A 82 -3.27 0.36 -34.94
CA GLY A 82 -3.08 -0.24 -33.64
C GLY A 82 -1.60 -0.28 -33.35
N GLY A 83 -1.17 0.43 -32.34
CA GLY A 83 0.15 0.21 -31.80
C GLY A 83 0.88 1.47 -31.39
N PHE A 84 0.60 1.95 -30.18
CA PHE A 84 1.70 2.41 -29.34
C PHE A 84 1.26 2.38 -27.86
N GLY A 85 1.82 1.43 -27.15
CA GLY A 85 1.68 1.31 -25.70
C GLY A 85 2.40 2.45 -24.99
N GLY A 86 1.71 3.07 -24.06
CA GLY A 86 2.23 4.09 -23.17
C GLY A 86 1.19 4.39 -22.11
N GLY A 87 1.27 3.71 -20.98
CA GLY A 87 0.26 3.63 -19.94
C GLY A 87 -0.30 4.95 -19.42
N GLY A 88 -1.56 4.96 -19.12
CA GLY A 88 -2.14 5.68 -18.03
C GLY A 88 -3.38 6.52 -18.30
N LEU A 89 -3.68 7.00 -19.51
CA LEU A 89 -4.87 7.82 -19.77
C LEU A 89 -5.82 7.23 -20.80
N GLY A 90 -5.32 6.34 -21.67
CA GLY A 90 -6.14 5.62 -22.65
C GLY A 90 -7.19 4.73 -22.00
N ASP A 91 -6.81 4.01 -20.95
CA ASP A 91 -7.71 3.11 -20.22
C ASP A 91 -8.82 3.84 -19.47
N ILE A 92 -8.54 5.06 -18.96
CA ILE A 92 -9.55 5.90 -18.29
C ILE A 92 -10.49 6.52 -19.31
N PHE A 93 -10.00 6.87 -20.50
CA PHE A 93 -10.83 7.41 -21.58
C PHE A 93 -11.73 6.33 -22.19
N GLU A 94 -11.23 5.12 -22.38
CA GLU A 94 -12.03 3.96 -22.83
C GLU A 94 -13.08 3.53 -21.80
N ALA A 95 -12.77 3.60 -20.51
CA ALA A 95 -13.71 3.29 -19.43
C ALA A 95 -14.82 4.35 -19.29
N PHE A 96 -14.57 5.61 -19.61
CA PHE A 96 -15.54 6.71 -19.43
C PHE A 96 -16.29 7.09 -20.69
N PHE A 97 -15.72 6.93 -21.89
CA PHE A 97 -16.32 7.29 -23.17
C PHE A 97 -16.60 6.10 -24.09
N GLY A 98 -16.12 4.90 -23.78
CA GLY A 98 -16.35 3.67 -24.53
C GLY A 98 -17.76 3.07 -24.36
N GLY A 99 -18.71 3.84 -23.89
CA GLY A 99 -20.12 3.46 -23.71
C GLY A 99 -20.94 3.37 -25.00
N SER A 100 -20.36 2.93 -26.09
CA SER A 100 -21.14 2.59 -27.29
C SER A 100 -20.48 1.42 -28.05
N GLY A 101 -20.79 0.23 -27.60
CA GLY A 101 -21.02 -1.04 -28.30
C GLY A 101 -20.34 -1.29 -29.62
N GLY A 102 -19.05 -1.62 -29.63
CA GLY A 102 -18.51 -2.56 -30.58
C GLY A 102 -18.01 -3.79 -29.84
N PRO A 103 -18.30 -5.02 -30.27
CA PRO A 103 -17.67 -6.18 -29.71
C PRO A 103 -16.18 -6.12 -30.08
N SER A 104 -15.34 -5.60 -29.18
CA SER A 104 -13.90 -5.83 -29.30
C SER A 104 -13.72 -7.34 -29.26
N SER A 105 -13.43 -7.94 -30.40
CA SER A 105 -13.03 -9.33 -30.47
C SER A 105 -11.70 -9.44 -29.74
N ARG A 106 -11.77 -9.57 -28.40
CA ARG A 106 -10.66 -10.04 -27.63
C ARG A 106 -10.36 -11.43 -28.15
N GLY A 107 -9.20 -11.59 -28.76
CA GLY A 107 -8.78 -12.92 -29.23
C GLY A 107 -8.87 -13.97 -28.11
N PRO A 108 -8.65 -15.25 -28.42
CA PRO A 108 -8.79 -16.34 -27.47
C PRO A 108 -7.95 -16.04 -26.22
N ARG A 109 -8.48 -16.36 -25.04
CA ARG A 109 -7.76 -16.22 -23.78
C ARG A 109 -6.54 -17.13 -23.79
N SER A 110 -5.39 -16.60 -23.39
CA SER A 110 -4.21 -17.46 -23.21
C SER A 110 -4.47 -18.52 -22.14
N ARG A 111 -4.08 -19.76 -22.40
CA ARG A 111 -4.08 -20.83 -21.38
C ARG A 111 -3.03 -20.56 -20.31
N VAL A 112 -1.90 -19.99 -20.72
CA VAL A 112 -0.84 -19.59 -19.80
C VAL A 112 -1.21 -18.24 -19.21
N GLN A 113 -1.59 -18.25 -17.95
CA GLN A 113 -1.96 -17.04 -17.20
C GLN A 113 -0.99 -16.83 -16.05
N PRO A 114 -0.68 -15.59 -15.67
CA PRO A 114 0.12 -15.33 -14.50
C PRO A 114 -0.62 -15.81 -13.23
N GLY A 115 0.12 -16.26 -12.26
CA GLY A 115 -0.41 -16.62 -10.94
C GLY A 115 -0.77 -15.39 -10.12
N ASN A 116 -1.60 -15.62 -9.12
CA ASN A 116 -1.97 -14.57 -8.18
C ASN A 116 -0.88 -14.36 -7.14
N ASP A 117 -0.75 -13.12 -6.69
CA ASP A 117 0.01 -12.80 -5.51
C ASP A 117 -0.71 -13.34 -4.27
N ALA A 118 0.07 -13.74 -3.27
CA ALA A 118 -0.44 -14.23 -1.99
C ALA A 118 -0.01 -13.29 -0.85
N LEU A 119 -0.86 -13.13 0.15
CA LEU A 119 -0.58 -12.38 1.37
C LEU A 119 -0.64 -13.32 2.57
N LEU A 120 0.43 -13.37 3.36
CA LEU A 120 0.52 -14.12 4.60
C LEU A 120 0.87 -13.17 5.75
N ARG A 121 0.17 -13.27 6.88
CA ARG A 121 0.50 -12.54 8.10
C ARG A 121 1.36 -13.38 9.01
N VAL A 122 2.48 -12.82 9.46
CA VAL A 122 3.42 -13.49 10.36
C VAL A 122 3.57 -12.66 11.63
N ALA A 123 3.23 -13.29 12.76
CA ALA A 123 3.40 -12.66 14.06
C ALA A 123 4.87 -12.73 14.50
N VAL A 124 5.42 -11.59 14.91
CA VAL A 124 6.77 -11.47 15.46
C VAL A 124 6.72 -10.85 16.85
N THR A 125 7.66 -11.20 17.71
CA THR A 125 7.83 -10.53 19.00
C THR A 125 8.62 -9.25 18.82
N LEU A 126 8.61 -8.39 19.84
CA LEU A 126 9.34 -7.13 19.76
C LEU A 126 10.86 -7.35 19.75
N GLU A 127 11.34 -8.40 20.44
CA GLU A 127 12.74 -8.84 20.46
C GLU A 127 13.19 -9.36 19.09
N GLU A 128 12.32 -10.13 18.39
CA GLU A 128 12.57 -10.59 17.04
C GLU A 128 12.60 -9.43 16.03
N ALA A 129 11.74 -8.42 16.24
CA ALA A 129 11.76 -7.21 15.43
C ALA A 129 12.99 -6.34 15.72
N TYR A 130 13.53 -6.39 16.95
CA TYR A 130 14.74 -5.69 17.35
C TYR A 130 15.99 -6.31 16.74
N SER A 131 16.20 -7.61 16.94
CA SER A 131 17.42 -8.31 16.51
C SER A 131 17.40 -8.77 15.04
N GLY A 132 16.21 -8.80 14.44
CA GLY A 132 15.97 -9.55 13.22
C GLY A 132 15.86 -11.05 13.48
N ALA A 133 15.12 -11.76 12.65
CA ALA A 133 14.88 -13.19 12.80
C ALA A 133 14.75 -13.91 11.47
N LYS A 134 15.00 -15.21 11.46
CA LYS A 134 14.60 -16.12 10.39
C LYS A 134 13.41 -16.93 10.88
N LYS A 135 12.31 -16.89 10.13
CA LYS A 135 11.11 -17.65 10.47
C LYS A 135 10.73 -18.62 9.38
N ASP A 136 10.48 -19.85 9.79
CA ASP A 136 9.88 -20.86 8.93
C ASP A 136 8.38 -20.60 8.84
N ILE A 137 7.88 -20.53 7.62
CA ILE A 137 6.46 -20.37 7.33
C ILE A 137 5.99 -21.47 6.41
N THR A 138 4.79 -21.95 6.66
CA THR A 138 4.15 -22.95 5.79
C THR A 138 3.06 -22.27 4.98
N VAL A 139 3.12 -22.40 3.65
CA VAL A 139 2.18 -21.79 2.71
C VAL A 139 1.48 -22.85 1.89
N ASP A 140 0.16 -22.80 1.83
CA ASP A 140 -0.63 -23.60 0.91
C ASP A 140 -0.76 -22.81 -0.41
N THR A 141 -0.09 -23.28 -1.47
CA THR A 141 -0.01 -22.56 -2.74
C THR A 141 -0.16 -23.50 -3.92
N ALA A 142 -0.49 -22.96 -5.09
CA ALA A 142 -0.45 -23.70 -6.34
C ALA A 142 0.97 -23.75 -6.90
N VAL A 143 1.44 -24.93 -7.23
CA VAL A 143 2.75 -25.17 -7.87
C VAL A 143 2.56 -25.82 -9.24
N VAL A 144 3.56 -25.73 -10.10
CA VAL A 144 3.55 -26.43 -11.40
C VAL A 144 3.31 -27.90 -11.17
N CYS A 145 2.42 -28.48 -11.94
CA CYS A 145 2.18 -29.94 -11.90
C CYS A 145 3.43 -30.67 -12.38
N ASP A 146 4.04 -31.45 -11.50
CA ASP A 146 5.24 -32.21 -11.76
C ASP A 146 5.08 -33.35 -12.80
N HIS A 147 3.84 -33.78 -13.06
CA HIS A 147 3.55 -34.82 -14.04
C HIS A 147 3.54 -34.27 -15.45
N CYS A 148 2.78 -33.18 -15.70
CA CYS A 148 2.65 -32.58 -17.03
C CYS A 148 3.53 -31.34 -17.24
N GLU A 149 4.29 -30.90 -16.24
CA GLU A 149 5.19 -29.74 -16.30
C GLU A 149 4.52 -28.45 -16.77
N GLY A 150 3.25 -28.28 -16.39
CA GLY A 150 2.47 -27.09 -16.74
C GLY A 150 1.64 -27.21 -18.02
N SER A 151 1.88 -28.20 -18.90
CA SER A 151 1.17 -28.35 -20.18
C SER A 151 -0.33 -28.66 -20.02
N GLY A 152 -0.72 -29.26 -18.90
CA GLY A 152 -2.07 -29.75 -18.65
C GLY A 152 -2.44 -31.03 -19.41
N SER A 153 -1.57 -31.55 -20.28
CA SER A 153 -1.76 -32.80 -21.06
C SER A 153 -1.04 -33.97 -20.41
N GLU A 154 -1.64 -35.15 -20.43
CA GLU A 154 -1.05 -36.39 -19.91
C GLU A 154 0.17 -36.79 -20.73
N SER A 155 0.08 -36.69 -22.03
CA SER A 155 1.17 -36.98 -22.98
C SER A 155 2.12 -35.82 -23.19
N LYS A 156 1.92 -34.67 -22.54
CA LYS A 156 2.63 -33.38 -22.76
C LYS A 156 2.48 -32.86 -24.20
N ALA A 157 1.50 -33.36 -24.97
CA ALA A 157 1.20 -32.89 -26.30
C ALA A 157 0.68 -31.42 -26.26
N ALA A 158 0.99 -30.67 -27.31
CA ALA A 158 0.44 -29.33 -27.47
C ALA A 158 -1.07 -29.34 -27.60
N PRO A 159 -1.79 -28.34 -27.07
CA PRO A 159 -3.24 -28.20 -27.31
C PRO A 159 -3.56 -28.10 -28.81
N VAL A 160 -4.71 -28.61 -29.19
CA VAL A 160 -5.20 -28.56 -30.58
C VAL A 160 -6.22 -27.43 -30.74
N THR A 161 -6.27 -26.82 -31.91
CA THR A 161 -7.26 -25.78 -32.23
C THR A 161 -8.69 -26.31 -32.03
N CYS A 162 -9.51 -25.54 -31.35
CA CYS A 162 -10.91 -25.90 -31.11
C CYS A 162 -11.70 -25.90 -32.39
N ASP A 163 -12.27 -27.04 -32.78
CA ASP A 163 -13.08 -27.23 -33.98
C ASP A 163 -14.42 -26.49 -33.94
N ASN A 164 -14.94 -26.19 -32.73
CA ASN A 164 -16.23 -25.51 -32.57
C ASN A 164 -16.15 -23.99 -32.86
N CYS A 165 -15.02 -23.34 -32.50
CA CYS A 165 -14.85 -21.91 -32.75
C CYS A 165 -13.71 -21.60 -33.74
N GLY A 166 -13.05 -22.62 -34.30
CA GLY A 166 -11.94 -22.44 -35.22
C GLY A 166 -10.76 -21.68 -34.66
N GLY A 167 -10.55 -21.73 -33.34
CA GLY A 167 -9.49 -20.99 -32.65
C GLY A 167 -9.90 -19.61 -32.11
N ALA A 168 -11.10 -19.11 -32.45
CA ALA A 168 -11.53 -17.76 -32.06
C ALA A 168 -11.77 -17.60 -30.51
N GLY A 169 -12.01 -18.70 -29.81
CA GLY A 169 -12.35 -18.67 -28.38
C GLY A 169 -13.81 -18.29 -28.11
N GLU A 170 -14.50 -17.70 -29.05
CA GLU A 170 -15.85 -17.16 -28.90
C GLU A 170 -16.77 -17.71 -29.97
N VAL A 171 -18.06 -17.76 -29.68
CA VAL A 171 -19.13 -18.12 -30.66
C VAL A 171 -20.19 -17.05 -30.63
N GLN A 172 -20.74 -16.75 -31.81
CA GLN A 172 -21.85 -15.81 -31.98
C GLN A 172 -23.17 -16.56 -31.93
N GLU A 173 -24.09 -16.04 -31.12
CA GLU A 173 -25.45 -16.59 -31.01
C GLU A 173 -26.46 -15.47 -31.15
N VAL A 174 -27.51 -15.74 -31.96
CA VAL A 174 -28.59 -14.81 -32.13
C VAL A 174 -29.60 -14.99 -31.01
N GLN A 175 -29.68 -14.02 -30.11
CA GLN A 175 -30.67 -13.97 -29.04
C GLN A 175 -31.90 -13.17 -29.53
N ARG A 176 -33.06 -13.76 -29.38
CA ARG A 176 -34.34 -13.07 -29.65
C ARG A 176 -34.68 -12.18 -28.46
N SER A 177 -34.66 -10.87 -28.68
CA SER A 177 -35.12 -9.86 -27.74
C SER A 177 -36.44 -9.26 -28.21
N PHE A 178 -37.18 -8.57 -27.32
CA PHE A 178 -38.40 -7.84 -27.68
C PHE A 178 -38.14 -6.70 -28.69
N LEU A 179 -36.91 -6.26 -28.84
CA LEU A 179 -36.44 -5.27 -29.83
C LEU A 179 -35.93 -5.89 -31.15
N GLY A 180 -36.01 -7.21 -31.28
CA GLY A 180 -35.52 -7.91 -32.44
C GLY A 180 -34.42 -8.94 -32.16
N ASN A 181 -33.79 -9.45 -33.21
CA ASN A 181 -32.67 -10.38 -33.06
C ASN A 181 -31.39 -9.62 -32.77
N VAL A 182 -30.78 -9.91 -31.62
CA VAL A 182 -29.48 -9.33 -31.20
C VAL A 182 -28.42 -10.40 -31.35
N LEU A 183 -27.32 -10.07 -32.03
CA LEU A 183 -26.14 -10.92 -32.11
C LEU A 183 -25.32 -10.77 -30.83
N THR A 184 -25.22 -11.83 -30.03
CA THR A 184 -24.46 -11.84 -28.78
C THR A 184 -23.27 -12.75 -28.91
N THR A 185 -22.09 -12.27 -28.54
CA THR A 185 -20.85 -13.05 -28.48
C THR A 185 -20.68 -13.64 -27.09
N ARG A 186 -20.43 -14.95 -27.01
CA ARG A 186 -20.17 -15.65 -25.76
C ARG A 186 -18.89 -16.53 -25.84
N PRO A 187 -18.23 -16.82 -24.73
CA PRO A 187 -17.13 -17.78 -24.75
C PRO A 187 -17.56 -19.12 -25.31
N CYS A 188 -16.72 -19.71 -26.14
CA CYS A 188 -16.99 -21.01 -26.74
C CYS A 188 -17.16 -22.09 -25.66
N PRO A 189 -18.27 -22.81 -25.56
CA PRO A 189 -18.52 -23.78 -24.50
C PRO A 189 -17.57 -24.97 -24.53
N LYS A 190 -16.99 -25.31 -25.69
CA LYS A 190 -16.07 -26.44 -25.85
C LYS A 190 -14.66 -26.12 -25.33
N CYS A 191 -14.14 -24.93 -25.59
CA CYS A 191 -12.82 -24.51 -25.17
C CYS A 191 -12.81 -23.49 -24.02
N SER A 192 -13.98 -23.09 -23.51
CA SER A 192 -14.12 -22.12 -22.41
C SER A 192 -13.40 -20.79 -22.65
N GLY A 193 -13.32 -20.37 -23.92
CA GLY A 193 -12.70 -19.11 -24.32
C GLY A 193 -11.22 -19.20 -24.72
N PHE A 194 -10.59 -20.36 -24.58
CA PHE A 194 -9.15 -20.52 -24.88
C PHE A 194 -8.83 -20.68 -26.37
N GLY A 195 -9.79 -20.96 -27.24
CA GLY A 195 -9.54 -21.23 -28.67
C GLY A 195 -8.90 -22.59 -28.94
N GLU A 196 -8.39 -23.27 -27.95
CA GLU A 196 -7.67 -24.53 -28.00
C GLU A 196 -8.23 -25.53 -26.99
N VAL A 197 -8.07 -26.82 -27.28
CA VAL A 197 -8.54 -27.93 -26.43
C VAL A 197 -7.39 -28.90 -26.15
N ILE A 198 -7.25 -29.32 -24.89
CA ILE A 198 -6.37 -30.41 -24.49
C ILE A 198 -7.16 -31.72 -24.74
N THR A 199 -6.65 -32.59 -25.62
CA THR A 199 -7.33 -33.86 -26.00
C THR A 199 -7.18 -34.93 -24.92
N ASP A 200 -6.08 -34.91 -24.20
CA ASP A 200 -5.72 -35.87 -23.11
C ASP A 200 -5.39 -35.13 -21.84
N PRO A 201 -6.37 -34.65 -21.06
CA PRO A 201 -6.10 -33.88 -19.86
C PRO A 201 -5.33 -34.70 -18.81
N CYS A 202 -4.29 -34.08 -18.23
CA CYS A 202 -3.45 -34.69 -17.20
C CYS A 202 -4.30 -35.15 -16.00
N LYS A 203 -4.21 -36.42 -15.62
CA LYS A 203 -5.00 -37.01 -14.54
C LYS A 203 -4.69 -36.41 -13.16
N LYS A 204 -3.46 -35.89 -12.97
CA LYS A 204 -3.03 -35.30 -11.70
C LYS A 204 -3.59 -33.91 -11.47
N CYS A 205 -3.63 -33.06 -12.48
CA CYS A 205 -4.09 -31.67 -12.36
C CYS A 205 -5.42 -31.39 -13.11
N GLY A 206 -6.02 -32.38 -13.77
CA GLY A 206 -7.28 -32.22 -14.51
C GLY A 206 -7.21 -31.28 -15.72
N GLY A 207 -6.01 -31.05 -16.26
CA GLY A 207 -5.78 -30.13 -17.37
C GLY A 207 -5.39 -28.71 -16.96
N ASP A 208 -5.32 -28.39 -15.64
CA ASP A 208 -5.04 -27.05 -15.13
C ASP A 208 -3.55 -26.67 -15.20
N GLY A 209 -2.64 -27.64 -15.33
CA GLY A 209 -1.19 -27.41 -15.37
C GLY A 209 -0.56 -27.13 -14.01
N ARG A 210 -1.34 -26.99 -12.95
CA ARG A 210 -0.89 -26.71 -11.58
C ARG A 210 -1.61 -27.57 -10.55
N VAL A 211 -1.00 -27.75 -9.39
CA VAL A 211 -1.57 -28.53 -8.27
C VAL A 211 -1.37 -27.76 -6.96
N LYS A 212 -2.31 -27.91 -6.04
CA LYS A 212 -2.16 -27.35 -4.69
C LYS A 212 -1.13 -28.17 -3.92
N LYS A 213 -0.18 -27.48 -3.28
CA LYS A 213 0.87 -28.09 -2.47
C LYS A 213 1.21 -27.19 -1.28
N ARG A 214 1.43 -27.82 -0.14
CA ARG A 214 2.01 -27.18 1.04
C ARG A 214 3.52 -27.09 0.88
N ARG A 215 4.07 -25.89 1.12
CA ARG A 215 5.49 -25.58 1.02
C ARG A 215 5.96 -24.87 2.28
N ASP A 216 7.14 -25.26 2.75
CA ASP A 216 7.83 -24.57 3.82
C ASP A 216 8.84 -23.61 3.22
N LEU A 217 8.80 -22.38 3.66
CA LEU A 217 9.64 -21.27 3.21
C LEU A 217 10.27 -20.59 4.42
N VAL A 218 11.50 -20.08 4.24
CA VAL A 218 12.18 -19.29 5.28
C VAL A 218 12.08 -17.82 4.93
N VAL A 219 11.53 -17.04 5.85
CA VAL A 219 11.46 -15.57 5.71
C VAL A 219 12.53 -14.94 6.57
N ASN A 220 13.36 -14.10 5.97
CA ASN A 220 14.33 -13.27 6.68
C ASN A 220 13.65 -11.98 7.10
N ILE A 221 13.51 -11.76 8.40
CA ILE A 221 12.94 -10.56 9.01
C ILE A 221 14.11 -9.65 9.40
N PRO A 222 14.28 -8.47 8.77
CA PRO A 222 15.36 -7.56 9.12
C PRO A 222 15.12 -6.90 10.48
N ALA A 223 16.21 -6.57 11.17
CA ALA A 223 16.17 -5.77 12.38
C ALA A 223 15.52 -4.41 12.11
N GLY A 224 14.73 -3.92 13.06
CA GLY A 224 14.05 -2.64 12.95
C GLY A 224 12.74 -2.67 12.16
N ILE A 225 12.29 -3.82 11.66
CA ILE A 225 11.04 -3.93 10.90
C ILE A 225 9.86 -3.41 11.72
N ASN A 226 8.98 -2.62 11.08
CA ASN A 226 7.78 -2.09 11.73
C ASN A 226 6.56 -2.98 11.52
N ASP A 227 5.57 -2.81 12.40
CA ASP A 227 4.25 -3.42 12.25
C ASP A 227 3.60 -3.01 10.92
N GLY A 228 2.87 -3.94 10.30
CA GLY A 228 2.22 -3.74 9.00
C GLY A 228 3.16 -3.70 7.79
N MET A 229 4.48 -3.76 7.97
CA MET A 229 5.42 -3.83 6.84
C MET A 229 5.32 -5.17 6.13
N ARG A 230 5.56 -5.13 4.80
CA ARG A 230 5.48 -6.31 3.93
C ARG A 230 6.83 -6.66 3.35
N ILE A 231 7.22 -7.91 3.48
CA ILE A 231 8.40 -8.49 2.86
C ILE A 231 7.93 -9.20 1.58
N ARG A 232 8.43 -8.74 0.42
CA ARG A 232 8.12 -9.37 -0.87
C ARG A 232 9.08 -10.52 -1.12
N MET A 233 8.53 -11.70 -1.34
CA MET A 233 9.24 -12.90 -1.77
C MET A 233 8.88 -13.18 -3.23
N ALA A 234 9.74 -12.76 -4.15
CA ALA A 234 9.49 -12.83 -5.58
C ALA A 234 9.30 -14.28 -6.06
N GLY A 235 8.24 -14.52 -6.84
CA GLY A 235 7.94 -15.82 -7.43
C GLY A 235 7.54 -16.91 -6.42
N GLN A 236 7.21 -16.54 -5.17
CA GLN A 236 6.77 -17.49 -4.14
C GLN A 236 5.24 -17.54 -3.94
N GLY A 237 4.49 -16.77 -4.75
CA GLY A 237 3.04 -16.81 -4.80
C GLY A 237 2.49 -18.05 -5.53
N GLU A 238 1.26 -17.99 -5.98
CA GLU A 238 0.62 -19.06 -6.73
C GLU A 238 1.15 -19.14 -8.17
N VAL A 239 1.38 -20.33 -8.66
CA VAL A 239 1.62 -20.59 -10.08
C VAL A 239 0.34 -20.39 -10.87
N GLY A 240 0.41 -19.74 -12.01
CA GLY A 240 -0.73 -19.48 -12.88
C GLY A 240 -1.25 -20.72 -13.57
N HIS A 241 -2.45 -20.61 -14.16
CA HIS A 241 -3.02 -21.66 -15.00
C HIS A 241 -2.12 -21.94 -16.19
N GLY A 242 -2.13 -23.17 -16.67
CA GLY A 242 -1.31 -23.61 -17.81
C GLY A 242 0.20 -23.52 -17.55
N GLY A 243 0.63 -23.63 -16.27
CA GLY A 243 2.03 -23.52 -15.90
C GLY A 243 2.60 -22.08 -16.05
N GLY A 244 1.73 -21.07 -16.00
CA GLY A 244 2.13 -19.68 -16.09
C GLY A 244 3.05 -19.24 -14.94
N PRO A 245 3.72 -18.08 -15.08
CA PRO A 245 4.63 -17.58 -14.06
C PRO A 245 3.95 -17.46 -12.70
N ALA A 246 4.68 -17.77 -11.63
CA ALA A 246 4.17 -17.59 -10.28
C ALA A 246 4.07 -16.10 -9.94
N GLY A 247 3.04 -15.74 -9.18
CA GLY A 247 2.95 -14.44 -8.52
C GLY A 247 3.95 -14.33 -7.36
N ASP A 248 3.86 -13.28 -6.59
CA ASP A 248 4.71 -13.00 -5.44
C ASP A 248 4.00 -13.36 -4.12
N LEU A 249 4.78 -13.70 -3.11
CA LEU A 249 4.29 -13.83 -1.75
C LEU A 249 4.67 -12.58 -0.96
N TYR A 250 3.67 -11.89 -0.42
CA TYR A 250 3.85 -10.79 0.52
C TYR A 250 3.65 -11.31 1.95
N VAL A 251 4.69 -11.16 2.75
CA VAL A 251 4.65 -11.51 4.18
C VAL A 251 4.47 -10.21 4.97
N GLU A 252 3.26 -10.01 5.50
CA GLU A 252 2.91 -8.88 6.35
C GLU A 252 3.30 -9.19 7.80
N ILE A 253 4.09 -8.32 8.39
CA ILE A 253 4.56 -8.46 9.76
C ILE A 253 3.52 -7.91 10.72
N VAL A 254 3.18 -8.69 11.74
CA VAL A 254 2.29 -8.28 12.83
C VAL A 254 3.06 -8.40 14.14
N THR A 255 3.37 -7.28 14.76
CA THR A 255 4.12 -7.25 16.02
C THR A 255 3.21 -7.60 17.19
N ARG A 256 3.63 -8.56 18.02
CA ARG A 256 2.90 -8.89 19.25
C ARG A 256 3.12 -7.81 20.31
N PRO A 257 2.10 -7.48 21.11
CA PRO A 257 2.25 -6.59 22.25
C PRO A 257 3.33 -7.11 23.22
N HIS A 258 4.21 -6.21 23.67
CA HIS A 258 5.22 -6.54 24.66
C HIS A 258 4.74 -6.18 26.07
N LYS A 259 5.27 -6.88 27.10
CA LYS A 259 4.82 -6.71 28.50
C LYS A 259 5.28 -5.38 29.12
N VAL A 260 6.44 -4.89 28.71
CA VAL A 260 7.08 -3.71 29.28
C VAL A 260 7.09 -2.56 28.31
N PHE A 261 7.42 -2.81 27.06
CA PHE A 261 7.65 -1.78 26.04
C PHE A 261 6.47 -1.59 25.10
N VAL A 262 6.20 -0.35 24.78
CA VAL A 262 5.33 0.07 23.67
C VAL A 262 6.21 0.74 22.64
N ARG A 263 6.11 0.29 21.38
CA ARG A 263 6.87 0.86 20.28
C ARG A 263 6.11 2.00 19.62
N ASP A 264 6.78 3.12 19.39
CA ASP A 264 6.31 4.23 18.56
C ASP A 264 7.40 4.60 17.54
N GLY A 265 7.19 4.22 16.29
CA GLY A 265 8.23 4.36 15.26
C GLY A 265 9.50 3.60 15.59
N ASP A 266 10.61 4.33 15.80
CA ASP A 266 11.90 3.77 16.23
C ASP A 266 12.12 3.91 17.74
N ASN A 267 11.22 4.58 18.47
CA ASN A 267 11.32 4.75 19.90
C ASN A 267 10.61 3.62 20.66
N LEU A 268 11.12 3.36 21.86
CA LEU A 268 10.51 2.46 22.84
C LEU A 268 10.01 3.27 24.02
N HIS A 269 8.80 3.03 24.43
CA HIS A 269 8.17 3.66 25.59
C HIS A 269 7.93 2.62 26.67
N LEU A 270 8.17 2.99 27.91
CA LEU A 270 7.80 2.21 29.08
C LEU A 270 7.23 3.13 30.17
N THR A 271 6.49 2.57 31.11
CA THR A 271 6.04 3.30 32.30
C THR A 271 6.79 2.78 33.51
N VAL A 272 7.43 3.68 34.25
CA VAL A 272 8.11 3.37 35.51
C VAL A 272 7.30 3.92 36.67
N ARG A 273 6.99 3.06 37.65
CA ARG A 273 6.33 3.47 38.87
C ARG A 273 7.38 3.84 39.92
N VAL A 274 7.40 5.11 40.31
CA VAL A 274 8.31 5.67 41.26
C VAL A 274 7.56 6.04 42.52
N PRO A 275 7.93 5.52 43.71
CA PRO A 275 7.37 5.97 44.98
C PRO A 275 7.57 7.47 45.15
N MET A 276 6.59 8.18 45.74
CA MET A 276 6.64 9.63 45.92
C MET A 276 7.92 10.12 46.66
N ILE A 277 8.44 9.31 47.59
CA ILE A 277 9.64 9.63 48.36
C ILE A 277 10.86 9.55 47.43
N ASP A 278 10.94 8.53 46.62
CA ASP A 278 12.04 8.36 45.65
C ASP A 278 11.99 9.43 44.55
N ALA A 279 10.79 9.82 44.15
CA ALA A 279 10.60 10.93 43.20
C ALA A 279 11.07 12.27 43.81
N ALA A 280 10.86 12.47 45.12
CA ALA A 280 11.29 13.68 45.80
C ALA A 280 12.81 13.72 46.04
N LEU A 281 13.44 12.58 46.37
CA LEU A 281 14.85 12.47 46.73
C LEU A 281 15.78 12.15 45.56
N GLY A 282 15.20 11.66 44.45
CA GLY A 282 15.94 11.07 43.35
C GLY A 282 16.26 9.59 43.60
N THR A 283 16.29 8.81 42.53
CA THR A 283 16.63 7.38 42.60
C THR A 283 17.16 6.90 41.25
N THR A 284 17.66 5.68 41.22
CA THR A 284 18.01 4.99 39.95
C THR A 284 17.25 3.68 39.86
N PHE A 285 16.89 3.29 38.64
CA PHE A 285 16.32 1.99 38.40
C PHE A 285 16.96 1.34 37.15
N THR A 286 16.84 0.04 37.05
CA THR A 286 17.36 -0.73 35.93
C THR A 286 16.23 -1.39 35.15
N VAL A 287 16.43 -1.50 33.85
CA VAL A 287 15.53 -2.20 32.94
C VAL A 287 16.34 -2.96 31.89
N ASP A 288 15.97 -4.20 31.62
CA ASP A 288 16.58 -4.95 30.54
C ASP A 288 16.06 -4.44 29.20
N ASN A 289 16.96 -4.11 28.28
CA ASN A 289 16.59 -3.76 26.91
C ASN A 289 16.13 -5.02 26.12
N LEU A 290 15.72 -4.83 24.86
CA LEU A 290 15.28 -5.95 24.01
C LEU A 290 16.44 -6.89 23.59
N ALA A 291 17.69 -6.51 23.82
CA ALA A 291 18.86 -7.37 23.64
C ALA A 291 19.21 -8.18 24.90
N GLY A 292 18.55 -7.91 26.03
CA GLY A 292 18.87 -8.53 27.35
C GLY A 292 20.02 -7.84 28.07
N GLU A 293 20.38 -6.60 27.71
CA GLU A 293 21.38 -5.80 28.40
C GLU A 293 20.69 -4.90 29.43
N GLU A 294 21.28 -4.81 30.61
CA GLU A 294 20.78 -3.97 31.70
C GLU A 294 21.09 -2.49 31.42
N LEU A 295 20.05 -1.66 31.37
CA LEU A 295 20.15 -0.21 31.25
C LEU A 295 19.79 0.44 32.58
N THR A 296 20.62 1.38 33.05
CA THR A 296 20.36 2.17 34.23
C THR A 296 19.83 3.53 33.84
N LEU A 297 18.69 3.92 34.42
CA LEU A 297 18.08 5.25 34.26
C LEU A 297 18.05 5.94 35.62
N GLU A 298 18.26 7.25 35.59
CA GLU A 298 18.24 8.12 36.78
C GLU A 298 16.95 8.91 36.83
N VAL A 299 16.30 8.92 37.99
CA VAL A 299 15.16 9.78 38.31
C VAL A 299 15.72 10.93 39.13
N GLU A 300 15.71 12.14 38.58
CA GLU A 300 16.22 13.32 39.27
C GLU A 300 15.34 13.66 40.49
N ALA A 301 15.95 14.29 41.50
CA ALA A 301 15.23 14.73 42.68
C ALA A 301 14.19 15.81 42.31
N GLY A 302 12.94 15.60 42.73
CA GLY A 302 11.84 16.51 42.43
C GLY A 302 11.08 16.18 41.13
N THR A 303 11.37 15.04 40.53
CA THR A 303 10.67 14.54 39.34
C THR A 303 9.14 14.49 39.54
N GLN A 304 8.41 15.05 38.60
CA GLN A 304 6.95 15.15 38.66
C GLN A 304 6.24 13.99 37.91
N PRO A 305 4.98 13.68 38.27
CA PRO A 305 4.18 12.70 37.55
C PRO A 305 4.02 13.08 36.06
N GLY A 306 4.28 12.13 35.16
CA GLY A 306 4.18 12.32 33.72
C GLY A 306 5.42 12.95 33.07
N GLU A 307 6.51 13.17 33.82
CA GLU A 307 7.81 13.50 33.24
C GLU A 307 8.40 12.32 32.49
N GLU A 308 9.22 12.63 31.48
CA GLU A 308 9.85 11.66 30.59
C GLU A 308 11.35 11.64 30.79
N ILE A 309 11.89 10.46 31.07
CA ILE A 309 13.32 10.20 31.13
C ILE A 309 13.73 9.56 29.81
N ARG A 310 14.61 10.22 29.06
CA ARG A 310 15.04 9.80 27.74
C ARG A 310 16.46 9.25 27.76
N LEU A 311 16.62 8.03 27.26
CA LEU A 311 17.92 7.42 27.01
C LEU A 311 18.13 7.30 25.50
N SER A 312 19.01 8.12 24.95
CA SER A 312 19.28 8.20 23.53
C SER A 312 19.95 6.93 23.00
N GLY A 313 19.48 6.45 21.85
CA GLY A 313 20.04 5.28 21.17
C GLY A 313 19.69 3.93 21.80
N ALA A 314 18.81 3.89 22.80
CA ALA A 314 18.36 2.67 23.47
C ALA A 314 16.99 2.13 22.95
N GLY A 315 16.47 2.72 21.89
CA GLY A 315 15.25 2.30 21.21
C GLY A 315 15.47 1.22 20.14
N MET A 316 14.51 1.09 19.22
CA MET A 316 14.56 0.14 18.10
C MET A 316 15.64 0.52 17.08
N PRO A 317 16.32 -0.45 16.46
CA PRO A 317 17.21 -0.17 15.34
C PRO A 317 16.42 0.38 14.15
N ARG A 318 17.04 1.29 13.42
CA ARG A 318 16.45 1.90 12.23
C ARG A 318 16.60 0.98 11.03
N LEU A 319 15.51 0.66 10.36
CA LEU A 319 15.51 -0.31 9.25
C LEU A 319 16.38 0.11 8.04
N ARG A 320 16.52 1.42 7.77
CA ARG A 320 17.19 1.96 6.58
C ARG A 320 18.28 2.98 6.87
N ALA A 321 18.63 3.16 8.14
CA ALA A 321 19.64 4.10 8.60
C ALA A 321 20.47 3.47 9.71
N GLU A 322 21.62 4.02 9.98
CA GLU A 322 22.44 3.60 11.12
C GLU A 322 21.88 4.14 12.44
N GLY A 323 22.13 3.42 13.53
CA GLY A 323 21.71 3.77 14.88
C GLY A 323 20.31 3.30 15.26
N ASN A 324 19.96 3.60 16.49
CA ASN A 324 18.69 3.25 17.11
C ASN A 324 17.88 4.52 17.42
N GLY A 325 16.58 4.34 17.67
CA GLY A 325 15.75 5.35 18.31
C GLY A 325 16.08 5.48 19.81
N ASP A 326 15.22 6.15 20.55
CA ASP A 326 15.38 6.41 21.96
C ASP A 326 14.50 5.51 22.82
N LEU A 327 14.91 5.26 24.06
CA LEU A 327 14.07 4.71 25.10
C LEU A 327 13.50 5.87 25.93
N ILE A 328 12.19 5.91 26.11
CA ILE A 328 11.48 6.96 26.82
C ILE A 328 10.70 6.32 27.97
N ALA A 329 11.13 6.60 29.19
CA ALA A 329 10.46 6.14 30.39
C ALA A 329 9.52 7.24 30.91
N HIS A 330 8.23 6.94 30.97
CA HIS A 330 7.18 7.82 31.52
C HIS A 330 7.08 7.57 33.03
N VAL A 331 7.31 8.60 33.82
CA VAL A 331 7.27 8.50 35.28
C VAL A 331 5.83 8.56 35.78
N ASP A 332 5.43 7.50 36.47
CA ASP A 332 4.18 7.40 37.22
C ASP A 332 4.47 7.42 38.73
N VAL A 333 4.28 8.58 39.37
CA VAL A 333 4.58 8.73 40.80
C VAL A 333 3.44 8.11 41.61
N THR A 334 3.80 7.15 42.43
CA THR A 334 2.83 6.43 43.29
C THR A 334 2.84 6.96 44.70
N VAL A 335 1.65 7.31 45.20
CA VAL A 335 1.43 7.69 46.61
C VAL A 335 0.91 6.47 47.35
N PRO A 336 1.49 6.10 48.52
CA PRO A 336 1.03 4.95 49.28
C PRO A 336 -0.40 5.17 49.79
N THR A 337 -1.27 4.17 49.55
CA THR A 337 -2.66 4.20 49.99
C THR A 337 -2.86 3.73 51.42
N GLU A 338 -1.91 2.91 51.92
CA GLU A 338 -1.93 2.39 53.29
C GLU A 338 -0.69 2.90 54.01
N LEU A 339 -0.88 3.48 55.17
CA LEU A 339 0.18 4.01 56.05
C LEU A 339 0.09 3.37 57.42
N ASP A 340 1.20 2.79 57.89
CA ASP A 340 1.38 2.45 59.30
C ASP A 340 1.50 3.71 60.17
N GLY A 341 1.39 3.55 61.47
CA GLY A 341 1.40 4.69 62.41
C GLY A 341 2.70 5.48 62.37
N HIS A 342 3.85 4.81 62.17
CA HIS A 342 5.14 5.46 62.14
C HIS A 342 5.35 6.24 60.81
N THR A 343 5.01 5.64 59.69
CA THR A 343 5.09 6.32 58.38
C THR A 343 4.17 7.56 58.33
N ARG A 344 2.97 7.46 58.94
CA ARG A 344 2.04 8.60 59.05
C ARG A 344 2.69 9.73 59.86
N GLU A 345 3.24 9.44 61.00
CA GLU A 345 3.91 10.46 61.88
C GLU A 345 5.06 11.17 61.14
N LEU A 346 5.86 10.42 60.37
CA LEU A 346 6.95 11.02 59.59
C LEU A 346 6.43 11.94 58.47
N LEU A 347 5.39 11.55 57.77
CA LEU A 347 4.78 12.37 56.73
C LEU A 347 4.11 13.63 57.31
N GLU A 348 3.48 13.53 58.49
CA GLU A 348 2.91 14.68 59.19
C GLU A 348 4.01 15.68 59.60
N LYS A 349 5.15 15.22 60.10
CA LYS A 349 6.32 16.08 60.40
C LYS A 349 6.86 16.76 59.12
N ILE A 350 6.92 16.07 58.00
CA ILE A 350 7.34 16.67 56.74
C ILE A 350 6.36 17.74 56.28
N ARG A 351 5.03 17.47 56.31
CA ARG A 351 3.99 18.43 55.98
C ARG A 351 4.12 19.70 56.85
N ASP A 352 4.21 19.53 58.18
CA ASP A 352 4.28 20.63 59.13
C ASP A 352 5.56 21.45 58.98
N HIS A 353 6.68 20.80 58.59
CA HIS A 353 7.96 21.46 58.34
C HIS A 353 7.93 22.28 57.03
N ARG A 354 7.30 21.76 55.96
CA ARG A 354 7.22 22.46 54.66
C ARG A 354 6.23 23.60 54.67
N GLY A 355 5.13 23.49 55.43
CA GLY A 355 4.11 24.53 55.52
C GLY A 355 3.43 24.89 54.20
N GLU A 356 3.39 23.95 53.24
CA GLU A 356 2.75 24.15 51.94
C GLU A 356 1.26 23.85 52.05
N ASP A 357 0.43 24.79 51.59
CA ASP A 357 -1.02 24.64 51.59
C ASP A 357 -1.53 24.10 50.28
N THR A 358 -2.64 23.33 50.35
CA THR A 358 -3.37 22.92 49.14
C THR A 358 -4.04 24.13 48.51
N ALA A 359 -3.59 24.52 47.31
CA ALA A 359 -4.13 25.64 46.57
C ALA A 359 -4.84 25.19 45.29
N VAL A 360 -5.81 25.98 44.87
CA VAL A 360 -6.40 25.85 43.54
C VAL A 360 -5.57 26.69 42.57
N ASN A 361 -5.04 26.10 41.54
CA ASN A 361 -4.30 26.86 40.54
C ASN A 361 -5.25 27.83 39.84
N GLU A 362 -4.94 29.12 39.91
CA GLU A 362 -5.59 30.14 39.10
C GLU A 362 -5.13 30.00 37.64
N GLU A 363 -6.06 30.19 36.66
CA GLU A 363 -5.72 30.10 35.25
C GLU A 363 -4.63 31.10 34.84
N GLY A 364 -3.43 30.66 34.61
CA GLY A 364 -2.30 31.47 34.15
C GLY A 364 -0.91 30.89 34.34
N GLU A 365 -0.67 29.97 35.27
CA GLU A 365 0.63 29.32 35.43
C GLU A 365 0.64 27.95 34.71
N GLY A 366 1.18 27.97 33.53
CA GLY A 366 1.05 26.98 32.49
C GLY A 366 1.75 25.63 32.64
N THR A 367 1.39 24.82 33.64
CA THR A 367 1.83 23.42 33.70
C THR A 367 0.74 22.41 34.08
N GLY A 368 -0.52 22.83 34.13
CA GLY A 368 -1.64 21.97 34.52
C GLY A 368 -2.01 20.93 33.47
N PHE A 369 -2.61 19.81 33.90
CA PHE A 369 -3.14 18.74 33.06
C PHE A 369 -4.08 19.27 31.96
N PHE A 370 -4.86 20.30 32.24
CA PHE A 370 -5.79 20.92 31.28
C PHE A 370 -5.09 21.78 30.21
N SER A 371 -3.94 22.40 30.48
CA SER A 371 -3.18 23.10 29.45
C SER A 371 -2.57 22.11 28.44
N ARG A 372 -2.05 20.98 28.90
CA ARG A 372 -1.57 19.89 28.04
C ARG A 372 -2.70 19.24 27.22
N LEU A 373 -3.91 19.14 27.77
CA LEU A 373 -5.07 18.63 27.06
C LEU A 373 -5.52 19.61 25.97
N ARG A 374 -5.50 20.93 26.24
CA ARG A 374 -5.83 21.98 25.26
C ARG A 374 -4.86 21.99 24.09
N ASP A 375 -3.56 21.91 24.38
CA ASP A 375 -2.50 21.87 23.35
C ASP A 375 -2.59 20.60 22.47
N ARG A 376 -3.06 19.49 23.04
CA ARG A 376 -3.19 18.21 22.35
C ARG A 376 -4.46 18.10 21.49
N PHE A 377 -5.52 18.81 21.83
CA PHE A 377 -6.82 18.75 21.14
C PHE A 377 -7.19 20.03 20.40
N GLY A 378 -6.33 21.07 20.42
CA GLY A 378 -6.53 22.30 19.65
C GLY A 378 -7.79 23.09 20.03
N LEU A 379 -8.20 23.07 21.31
CA LEU A 379 -9.36 23.78 21.84
C LEU A 379 -8.96 25.17 22.37
#